data_262b6bee2b98727e7092e5b20709bf41
#
_entry.id   262b6bee2b98727e7092e5b20709bf41
#
_cell.length_a   1.000
_cell.length_b   1.000
_cell.length_c   1.000
_cell.angle_alpha   90.00
_cell.angle_beta   90.00
_cell.angle_gamma   90.00
#
_symmetry.space_group_name_H-M   'P 1'
#
loop_
_entity.id
_entity.type
_entity.pdbx_description
1 polymer ?
#
loop_
_entity_poly.entity_id
_entity_poly.type
_entity_poly.pdbx_seq_one_letter_code
_entity_poly.pdbx_strand_id
1 'polypeptide(L)'
;MAVLIFYVLAFLSGGIWTEVMGNTRTTGVIFVLCAFGTYLGISIVIHLLDVTEHVRSGSYPVVLKYCGREQQTQGFVDTGNLLADPVSGTPVSIVSWELMEMLLPEDLTERLACLQEKPEKIKSTEIAGLKPHYLSCRTVGRGERLLLAVTLEELCIQIQGNTVHIKEPVVALSPEPFALGKEYEVLLNSRLLH
;
A
#
# COMPACT_ATOMS: atom_id res chain seq x y z
N MET A 1 29.22 -2.71 -2.11
CA MET A 1 29.88 -2.41 -3.40
C MET A 1 30.67 -1.10 -3.39
N ALA A 2 30.15 0.01 -2.86
CA ALA A 2 30.85 1.30 -2.77
C ALA A 2 32.16 1.26 -1.98
N VAL A 3 32.22 0.53 -0.88
CA VAL A 3 33.41 0.38 -0.03
C VAL A 3 34.54 -0.35 -0.78
N LEU A 4 34.21 -1.34 -1.59
CA LEU A 4 35.18 -2.07 -2.39
C LEU A 4 35.80 -1.19 -3.49
N ILE A 5 34.98 -0.32 -4.12
CA ILE A 5 35.43 0.64 -5.13
C ILE A 5 36.37 1.67 -4.49
N PHE A 6 36.07 2.11 -3.27
CA PHE A 6 36.93 3.05 -2.53
C PHE A 6 38.31 2.43 -2.21
N TYR A 7 38.36 1.17 -1.77
CA TYR A 7 39.62 0.45 -1.51
C TYR A 7 40.41 0.22 -2.78
N VAL A 8 39.75 -0.08 -3.91
CA VAL A 8 40.43 -0.25 -5.20
C VAL A 8 41.00 1.08 -5.72
N LEU A 9 40.26 2.17 -5.59
CA LEU A 9 40.74 3.51 -5.97
C LEU A 9 41.89 3.96 -5.06
N ALA A 10 41.83 3.69 -3.76
CA ALA A 10 42.91 3.95 -2.82
C ALA A 10 44.16 3.13 -3.13
N PHE A 11 44.00 1.86 -3.53
CA PHE A 11 45.12 0.97 -3.91
C PHE A 11 45.78 1.41 -5.24
N LEU A 12 44.95 1.87 -6.23
CA LEU A 12 45.43 2.38 -7.52
C LEU A 12 46.15 3.75 -7.42
N SER A 13 45.80 4.54 -6.40
CA SER A 13 46.42 5.84 -6.12
C SER A 13 47.68 5.77 -5.22
N GLY A 14 48.22 4.59 -5.02
CA GLY A 14 49.30 4.29 -4.06
C GLY A 14 50.57 5.16 -4.12
N GLY A 15 50.76 5.96 -5.21
CA GLY A 15 51.86 6.92 -5.30
C GLY A 15 51.61 8.25 -4.53
N ILE A 16 50.34 8.62 -4.29
CA ILE A 16 49.99 9.90 -3.62
C ILE A 16 49.98 9.74 -2.09
N TRP A 17 49.77 8.52 -1.59
CA TRP A 17 49.60 8.26 -0.15
C TRP A 17 50.90 8.28 0.63
N THR A 18 52.06 8.01 0.00
CA THR A 18 53.35 7.99 0.65
C THR A 18 53.86 9.36 1.09
N GLU A 19 53.50 10.42 0.39
CA GLU A 19 53.83 11.81 0.81
C GLU A 19 52.89 12.36 1.88
N VAL A 20 51.58 11.95 1.85
CA VAL A 20 50.57 12.39 2.82
C VAL A 20 50.75 11.73 4.19
N MET A 21 51.28 10.52 4.26
CA MET A 21 51.49 9.76 5.50
C MET A 21 52.65 10.30 6.37
N GLY A 22 53.48 11.22 5.89
CA GLY A 22 54.61 11.77 6.64
C GLY A 22 54.22 12.64 7.86
N ASN A 23 52.94 13.08 7.94
CA ASN A 23 52.44 13.88 9.05
C ASN A 23 51.18 13.26 9.68
N THR A 24 51.37 12.54 10.78
CA THR A 24 50.30 11.78 11.49
C THR A 24 49.07 12.65 11.88
N ARG A 25 49.24 13.93 12.11
CA ARG A 25 48.09 14.84 12.39
C ARG A 25 47.23 15.09 11.14
N THR A 26 47.87 15.33 10.00
CA THR A 26 47.17 15.63 8.74
C THR A 26 46.41 14.39 8.24
N THR A 27 47.02 13.21 8.38
CA THR A 27 46.37 11.92 8.01
C THR A 27 45.12 11.66 8.83
N GLY A 28 45.14 11.92 10.13
CA GLY A 28 43.99 11.77 11.02
C GLY A 28 42.82 12.68 10.62
N VAL A 29 43.11 13.94 10.31
CA VAL A 29 42.09 14.92 9.87
C VAL A 29 41.46 14.49 8.54
N ILE A 30 42.26 14.07 7.56
CA ILE A 30 41.76 13.61 6.25
C ILE A 30 40.89 12.38 6.42
N PHE A 31 41.27 11.43 7.27
CA PHE A 31 40.48 10.25 7.55
C PHE A 31 39.09 10.59 8.13
N VAL A 32 39.04 11.52 9.12
CA VAL A 32 37.78 11.98 9.72
C VAL A 32 36.90 12.68 8.68
N LEU A 33 37.49 13.55 7.84
CA LEU A 33 36.73 14.22 6.79
C LEU A 33 36.18 13.26 5.73
N CYS A 34 36.96 12.26 5.33
CA CYS A 34 36.50 11.21 4.42
C CYS A 34 35.38 10.37 5.05
N ALA A 35 35.51 9.97 6.32
CA ALA A 35 34.48 9.23 7.02
C ALA A 35 33.18 10.04 7.16
N PHE A 36 33.28 11.31 7.48
CA PHE A 36 32.13 12.20 7.56
C PHE A 36 31.47 12.44 6.18
N GLY A 37 32.27 12.63 5.15
CA GLY A 37 31.79 12.78 3.75
C GLY A 37 31.08 11.53 3.25
N THR A 38 31.62 10.34 3.54
CA THR A 38 30.95 9.08 3.18
C THR A 38 29.65 8.87 3.97
N TYR A 39 29.60 9.22 5.25
CA TYR A 39 28.39 9.16 6.06
C TYR A 39 27.30 10.08 5.49
N LEU A 40 27.65 11.35 5.19
CA LEU A 40 26.71 12.29 4.58
C LEU A 40 26.21 11.78 3.20
N GLY A 41 27.11 11.27 2.36
CA GLY A 41 26.75 10.73 1.05
C GLY A 41 25.77 9.56 1.14
N ILE A 42 26.03 8.63 2.04
CA ILE A 42 25.14 7.48 2.30
C ILE A 42 23.79 7.97 2.85
N SER A 43 23.80 8.92 3.79
CA SER A 43 22.59 9.47 4.39
C SER A 43 21.71 10.18 3.36
N ILE A 44 22.30 10.95 2.45
CA ILE A 44 21.58 11.59 1.34
C ILE A 44 20.98 10.55 0.40
N VAL A 45 21.74 9.51 0.04
CA VAL A 45 21.26 8.43 -0.84
C VAL A 45 20.09 7.68 -0.19
N ILE A 46 20.19 7.35 1.09
CA ILE A 46 19.08 6.70 1.82
C ILE A 46 17.86 7.61 1.84
N HIS A 47 18.03 8.90 2.15
CA HIS A 47 16.92 9.84 2.15
C HIS A 47 16.27 10.03 0.79
N LEU A 48 17.06 10.06 -0.30
CA LEU A 48 16.54 10.10 -1.66
C LEU A 48 15.81 8.80 -2.04
N LEU A 49 16.30 7.64 -1.58
CA LEU A 49 15.64 6.37 -1.79
C LEU A 49 14.31 6.29 -1.02
N ASP A 50 14.27 6.75 0.23
CA ASP A 50 13.03 6.84 1.02
C ASP A 50 11.99 7.74 0.35
N VAL A 51 12.39 8.92 -0.14
CA VAL A 51 11.50 9.82 -0.89
C VAL A 51 11.03 9.17 -2.20
N THR A 52 11.89 8.43 -2.90
CA THR A 52 11.49 7.72 -4.13
C THR A 52 10.67 6.47 -3.86
N GLU A 53 10.82 5.79 -2.72
CA GLU A 53 9.96 4.68 -2.31
C GLU A 53 8.56 5.16 -1.94
N HIS A 54 8.40 6.31 -1.29
CA HIS A 54 7.08 6.90 -1.06
C HIS A 54 6.36 7.28 -2.37
N VAL A 55 7.08 7.70 -3.40
CA VAL A 55 6.52 7.93 -4.75
C VAL A 55 6.30 6.61 -5.53
N ARG A 56 7.08 5.56 -5.23
CA ARG A 56 6.91 4.19 -5.78
C ARG A 56 5.95 3.32 -4.98
N SER A 57 5.67 3.66 -3.75
CA SER A 57 4.77 2.92 -2.89
C SER A 57 3.33 3.15 -3.32
N GLY A 58 2.89 2.76 -4.47
CA GLY A 58 1.51 2.68 -4.97
C GLY A 58 0.37 3.12 -4.04
N SER A 59 0.64 4.13 -3.19
CA SER A 59 -0.31 4.70 -2.23
C SER A 59 -0.97 5.91 -2.84
N TYR A 60 -2.29 5.92 -2.83
CA TYR A 60 -3.10 6.99 -3.39
C TYR A 60 -4.18 7.41 -2.41
N PRO A 61 -4.46 8.72 -2.26
CA PRO A 61 -5.65 9.17 -1.56
C PRO A 61 -6.89 8.64 -2.25
N VAL A 62 -7.80 8.05 -1.48
CA VAL A 62 -9.05 7.51 -1.99
C VAL A 62 -10.23 8.05 -1.18
N VAL A 63 -11.36 8.20 -1.85
CA VAL A 63 -12.63 8.58 -1.22
C VAL A 63 -13.68 7.54 -1.61
N LEU A 64 -14.28 6.90 -0.60
CA LEU A 64 -15.40 6.00 -0.78
C LEU A 64 -16.70 6.74 -0.47
N LYS A 65 -17.74 6.52 -1.28
CA LYS A 65 -19.04 7.16 -1.09
C LYS A 65 -20.17 6.15 -1.05
N TYR A 66 -21.09 6.36 -0.10
CA TYR A 66 -22.32 5.59 0.02
C TYR A 66 -23.40 6.37 0.78
N CYS A 67 -24.62 6.44 0.22
CA CYS A 67 -25.79 7.11 0.81
C CYS A 67 -25.51 8.54 1.30
N GLY A 68 -24.81 9.34 0.50
CA GLY A 68 -24.46 10.71 0.85
C GLY A 68 -23.39 10.86 1.94
N ARG A 69 -22.83 9.74 2.42
CA ARG A 69 -21.64 9.73 3.29
C ARG A 69 -20.40 9.52 2.45
N GLU A 70 -19.30 10.10 2.89
CA GLU A 70 -17.99 9.90 2.27
C GLU A 70 -16.91 9.72 3.33
N GLN A 71 -15.97 8.83 3.03
CA GLN A 71 -14.79 8.60 3.86
C GLN A 71 -13.53 8.69 3.01
N GLN A 72 -12.62 9.52 3.48
CA GLN A 72 -11.32 9.72 2.84
C GLN A 72 -10.26 8.92 3.60
N THR A 73 -9.46 8.16 2.85
CA THR A 73 -8.38 7.35 3.41
C THR A 73 -7.24 7.17 2.40
N GLN A 74 -6.25 6.37 2.75
CA GLN A 74 -5.17 5.96 1.86
C GLN A 74 -5.45 4.56 1.29
N GLY A 75 -5.34 4.43 -0.03
CA GLY A 75 -5.38 3.16 -0.73
C GLY A 75 -3.99 2.76 -1.21
N PHE A 76 -3.65 1.49 -1.06
CA PHE A 76 -2.42 0.90 -1.59
C PHE A 76 -2.73 0.05 -2.81
N VAL A 77 -1.99 0.25 -3.91
CA VAL A 77 -2.14 -0.58 -5.11
C VAL A 77 -1.43 -1.91 -4.92
N ASP A 78 -2.21 -2.96 -4.80
CA ASP A 78 -1.70 -4.32 -4.73
C ASP A 78 -1.70 -4.97 -6.12
N THR A 79 -0.51 -5.09 -6.70
CA THR A 79 -0.32 -5.75 -8.01
C THR A 79 -0.61 -7.24 -7.96
N GLY A 80 -0.61 -7.84 -6.77
CA GLY A 80 -1.01 -9.23 -6.54
C GLY A 80 -2.51 -9.42 -6.41
N ASN A 81 -3.28 -8.33 -6.25
CA ASN A 81 -4.74 -8.40 -6.17
C ASN A 81 -5.34 -8.60 -7.57
N LEU A 82 -5.66 -9.84 -7.88
CA LEU A 82 -6.32 -10.26 -9.13
C LEU A 82 -7.82 -10.53 -8.96
N LEU A 83 -8.40 -10.13 -7.82
CA LEU A 83 -9.82 -10.36 -7.54
C LEU A 83 -10.69 -9.68 -8.60
N ALA A 84 -11.65 -10.44 -9.09
CA ALA A 84 -12.70 -9.93 -9.97
C ALA A 84 -14.04 -10.52 -9.51
N ASP A 85 -15.07 -9.72 -9.61
CA ASP A 85 -16.42 -10.20 -9.37
C ASP A 85 -16.81 -11.22 -10.44
N PRO A 86 -17.19 -12.46 -10.07
CA PRO A 86 -17.50 -13.50 -11.02
C PRO A 86 -18.74 -13.22 -11.87
N VAL A 87 -19.61 -12.30 -11.43
CA VAL A 87 -20.85 -11.96 -12.15
C VAL A 87 -20.62 -10.84 -13.16
N SER A 88 -19.98 -9.75 -12.74
CA SER A 88 -19.76 -8.59 -13.58
C SER A 88 -18.40 -8.56 -14.27
N GLY A 89 -17.42 -9.33 -13.78
CA GLY A 89 -16.04 -9.29 -14.23
C GLY A 89 -15.28 -8.04 -13.76
N THR A 90 -15.91 -7.18 -12.94
CA THR A 90 -15.29 -5.95 -12.46
C THR A 90 -14.15 -6.22 -11.49
N PRO A 91 -13.04 -5.46 -11.55
CA PRO A 91 -11.96 -5.57 -10.57
C PRO A 91 -12.46 -5.22 -9.17
N VAL A 92 -12.07 -6.03 -8.19
CA VAL A 92 -12.49 -5.86 -6.78
C VAL A 92 -11.32 -5.37 -5.95
N SER A 93 -11.53 -4.26 -5.24
CA SER A 93 -10.62 -3.78 -4.19
C SER A 93 -10.99 -4.38 -2.85
N ILE A 94 -10.03 -4.47 -1.92
CA ILE A 94 -10.29 -4.96 -0.57
C ILE A 94 -10.28 -3.77 0.39
N VAL A 95 -11.28 -3.70 1.26
CA VAL A 95 -11.47 -2.58 2.19
C VAL A 95 -11.46 -3.12 3.63
N SER A 96 -10.87 -2.37 4.56
CA SER A 96 -10.89 -2.73 5.97
C SER A 96 -12.32 -2.67 6.54
N TRP A 97 -12.59 -3.52 7.51
CA TRP A 97 -13.89 -3.51 8.21
C TRP A 97 -14.13 -2.18 8.91
N GLU A 98 -13.10 -1.64 9.56
CA GLU A 98 -13.14 -0.38 10.29
C GLU A 98 -13.57 0.80 9.41
N LEU A 99 -13.06 0.88 8.18
CA LEU A 99 -13.45 1.91 7.23
C LEU A 99 -14.93 1.78 6.82
N MET A 100 -15.41 0.55 6.65
CA MET A 100 -16.82 0.31 6.33
C MET A 100 -17.75 0.67 7.48
N GLU A 101 -17.35 0.44 8.73
CA GLU A 101 -18.10 0.90 9.90
C GLU A 101 -18.25 2.42 9.96
N MET A 102 -17.22 3.16 9.56
CA MET A 102 -17.28 4.63 9.49
C MET A 102 -18.12 5.14 8.32
N LEU A 103 -18.13 4.43 7.21
CA LEU A 103 -18.84 4.83 5.99
C LEU A 103 -20.33 4.53 6.05
N LEU A 104 -20.69 3.34 6.53
CA LEU A 104 -22.07 2.85 6.47
C LEU A 104 -22.91 3.32 7.68
N PRO A 105 -24.24 3.40 7.53
CA PRO A 105 -25.16 3.47 8.66
C PRO A 105 -25.04 2.24 9.56
N GLU A 106 -25.24 2.41 10.87
CA GLU A 106 -25.09 1.37 11.88
C GLU A 106 -25.96 0.12 11.61
N ASP A 107 -27.19 0.33 11.16
CA ASP A 107 -28.11 -0.77 10.81
C ASP A 107 -27.60 -1.63 9.64
N LEU A 108 -26.91 -1.02 8.66
CA LEU A 108 -26.30 -1.75 7.55
C LEU A 108 -25.03 -2.49 7.99
N THR A 109 -24.23 -1.88 8.84
CA THR A 109 -23.02 -2.47 9.39
C THR A 109 -23.35 -3.72 10.22
N GLU A 110 -24.36 -3.66 11.10
CA GLU A 110 -24.81 -4.81 11.88
C GLU A 110 -25.29 -5.97 10.98
N ARG A 111 -26.02 -5.66 9.92
CA ARG A 111 -26.47 -6.68 8.95
C ARG A 111 -25.32 -7.32 8.20
N LEU A 112 -24.33 -6.52 7.78
CA LEU A 112 -23.12 -7.05 7.13
C LEU A 112 -22.29 -7.92 8.08
N ALA A 113 -22.14 -7.51 9.35
CA ALA A 113 -21.48 -8.30 10.38
C ALA A 113 -22.16 -9.66 10.56
N CYS A 114 -23.49 -9.68 10.59
CA CYS A 114 -24.25 -10.93 10.66
C CYS A 114 -24.01 -11.85 9.44
N LEU A 115 -23.86 -11.27 8.24
CA LEU A 115 -23.54 -12.04 7.03
C LEU A 115 -22.11 -12.57 7.09
N GLN A 116 -21.15 -11.79 7.58
CA GLN A 116 -19.77 -12.23 7.71
C GLN A 116 -19.61 -13.41 8.65
N GLU A 117 -20.39 -13.46 9.75
CA GLU A 117 -20.41 -14.60 10.68
C GLU A 117 -21.20 -15.81 10.14
N LYS A 118 -22.29 -15.58 9.41
CA LYS A 118 -23.24 -16.60 8.97
C LYS A 118 -23.55 -16.48 7.48
N PRO A 119 -22.65 -17.00 6.60
CA PRO A 119 -22.82 -16.91 5.16
C PRO A 119 -24.11 -17.48 4.59
N GLU A 120 -24.68 -18.45 5.26
CA GLU A 120 -25.95 -19.09 4.85
C GLU A 120 -27.15 -18.14 4.87
N LYS A 121 -27.08 -17.05 5.64
CA LYS A 121 -28.16 -16.07 5.75
C LYS A 121 -28.25 -15.09 4.56
N ILE A 122 -27.32 -15.10 3.62
CA ILE A 122 -27.29 -14.15 2.51
C ILE A 122 -28.57 -14.15 1.68
N LYS A 123 -29.19 -15.32 1.49
CA LYS A 123 -30.43 -15.47 0.71
C LYS A 123 -31.65 -14.82 1.37
N SER A 124 -31.62 -14.59 2.66
CA SER A 124 -32.72 -14.02 3.45
C SER A 124 -32.51 -12.56 3.83
N THR A 125 -31.36 -11.98 3.48
CA THR A 125 -30.98 -10.63 3.89
C THR A 125 -30.93 -9.73 2.65
N GLU A 126 -32.03 -9.00 2.40
CA GLU A 126 -32.02 -7.89 1.46
C GLU A 126 -31.36 -6.68 2.11
N ILE A 127 -30.23 -6.26 1.58
CA ILE A 127 -29.56 -5.01 1.94
C ILE A 127 -29.63 -4.13 0.70
N ALA A 128 -30.62 -3.24 0.68
CA ALA A 128 -30.89 -2.39 -0.44
C ALA A 128 -29.65 -1.59 -0.86
N GLY A 129 -29.29 -1.68 -2.14
CA GLY A 129 -28.18 -0.96 -2.75
C GLY A 129 -26.80 -1.60 -2.63
N LEU A 130 -26.49 -2.33 -1.55
CA LEU A 130 -25.16 -2.91 -1.35
C LEU A 130 -24.89 -4.21 -2.12
N LYS A 131 -25.92 -4.92 -2.58
CA LYS A 131 -25.83 -6.18 -3.36
C LYS A 131 -24.80 -7.18 -2.77
N PRO A 132 -24.92 -7.59 -1.47
CA PRO A 132 -23.92 -8.42 -0.83
C PRO A 132 -23.82 -9.79 -1.48
N HIS A 133 -22.59 -10.26 -1.69
CA HIS A 133 -22.30 -11.60 -2.22
C HIS A 133 -20.92 -12.07 -1.76
N TYR A 134 -20.59 -13.34 -1.98
CA TYR A 134 -19.29 -13.89 -1.56
C TYR A 134 -18.38 -14.10 -2.75
N LEU A 135 -17.12 -13.72 -2.57
CA LEU A 135 -16.03 -13.96 -3.49
C LEU A 135 -15.09 -15.01 -2.91
N SER A 136 -14.70 -15.99 -3.74
CA SER A 136 -13.61 -16.89 -3.37
C SER A 136 -12.27 -16.19 -3.62
N CYS A 137 -11.47 -16.10 -2.57
CA CYS A 137 -10.13 -15.56 -2.61
C CYS A 137 -9.12 -16.62 -2.19
N ARG A 138 -8.07 -16.80 -2.99
CA ARG A 138 -6.97 -17.70 -2.67
C ARG A 138 -5.76 -16.90 -2.19
N THR A 139 -5.43 -17.04 -0.93
CA THR A 139 -4.29 -16.33 -0.32
C THR A 139 -3.11 -17.28 -0.19
N VAL A 140 -1.91 -16.78 -0.48
CA VAL A 140 -0.66 -17.55 -0.32
C VAL A 140 -0.52 -17.98 1.15
N GLY A 141 -0.41 -19.30 1.38
CA GLY A 141 -0.22 -19.88 2.72
C GLY A 141 -1.47 -20.12 3.56
N ARG A 142 -2.68 -19.65 3.16
CA ARG A 142 -3.91 -19.81 3.95
C ARG A 142 -5.07 -20.52 3.23
N GLY A 143 -4.85 -20.97 1.98
CA GLY A 143 -5.87 -21.68 1.21
C GLY A 143 -6.98 -20.77 0.65
N GLU A 144 -8.12 -21.38 0.31
CA GLU A 144 -9.29 -20.69 -0.24
C GLU A 144 -10.15 -20.12 0.89
N ARG A 145 -10.50 -18.83 0.79
CA ARG A 145 -11.37 -18.13 1.74
C ARG A 145 -12.50 -17.43 1.00
N LEU A 146 -13.65 -17.32 1.65
CA LEU A 146 -14.76 -16.52 1.20
C LEU A 146 -14.66 -15.12 1.81
N LEU A 147 -14.67 -14.10 0.97
CA LEU A 147 -14.77 -12.69 1.37
C LEU A 147 -16.17 -12.19 1.06
N LEU A 148 -16.78 -11.50 2.01
CA LEU A 148 -18.02 -10.78 1.77
C LEU A 148 -17.72 -9.57 0.90
N ALA A 149 -18.40 -9.42 -0.22
CA ALA A 149 -18.27 -8.28 -1.12
C ALA A 149 -19.58 -7.50 -1.18
N VAL A 150 -19.45 -6.19 -1.36
CA VAL A 150 -20.57 -5.26 -1.49
C VAL A 150 -20.29 -4.27 -2.62
N THR A 151 -21.35 -3.67 -3.16
CA THR A 151 -21.26 -2.60 -4.15
C THR A 151 -21.50 -1.26 -3.46
N LEU A 152 -20.55 -0.32 -3.61
CA LEU A 152 -20.71 1.06 -3.15
C LEU A 152 -21.21 1.96 -4.28
N GLU A 153 -21.50 3.23 -3.99
CA GLU A 153 -21.94 4.19 -5.01
C GLU A 153 -20.77 4.68 -5.86
N GLU A 154 -19.67 5.06 -5.21
CA GLU A 154 -18.51 5.60 -5.91
C GLU A 154 -17.21 5.34 -5.13
N LEU A 155 -16.13 5.10 -5.87
CA LEU A 155 -14.75 5.11 -5.40
C LEU A 155 -13.98 6.11 -6.24
N CYS A 156 -13.45 7.15 -5.60
CA CYS A 156 -12.59 8.15 -6.22
C CYS A 156 -11.13 7.89 -5.84
N ILE A 157 -10.24 7.86 -6.81
CA ILE A 157 -8.80 7.64 -6.61
C ILE A 157 -8.06 8.87 -7.16
N GLN A 158 -7.23 9.52 -6.33
CA GLN A 158 -6.43 10.66 -6.74
C GLN A 158 -5.08 10.21 -7.28
N ILE A 159 -4.82 10.44 -8.57
CA ILE A 159 -3.58 10.03 -9.26
C ILE A 159 -2.97 11.26 -9.91
N GLN A 160 -1.80 11.71 -9.44
CA GLN A 160 -1.01 12.79 -10.05
C GLN A 160 -1.84 14.05 -10.40
N GLY A 161 -2.72 14.45 -9.50
CA GLY A 161 -3.58 15.64 -9.68
C GLY A 161 -4.88 15.41 -10.45
N ASN A 162 -5.09 14.21 -10.99
CA ASN A 162 -6.35 13.77 -11.59
C ASN A 162 -7.12 12.88 -10.62
N THR A 163 -8.45 12.89 -10.74
CA THR A 163 -9.30 11.97 -9.97
C THR A 163 -9.95 10.97 -10.90
N VAL A 164 -9.73 9.70 -10.66
CA VAL A 164 -10.41 8.60 -11.33
C VAL A 164 -11.68 8.28 -10.54
N HIS A 165 -12.83 8.33 -11.21
CA HIS A 165 -14.14 8.05 -10.64
C HIS A 165 -14.64 6.68 -11.10
N ILE A 166 -14.85 5.78 -10.16
CA ILE A 166 -15.36 4.44 -10.40
C ILE A 166 -16.76 4.36 -9.82
N LYS A 167 -17.75 4.22 -10.68
CA LYS A 167 -19.15 4.08 -10.29
C LYS A 167 -19.49 2.62 -10.01
N GLU A 168 -20.32 2.41 -9.00
CA GLU A 168 -20.74 1.09 -8.52
C GLU A 168 -19.56 0.13 -8.31
N PRO A 169 -18.47 0.57 -7.58
CA PRO A 169 -17.33 -0.31 -7.33
C PRO A 169 -17.73 -1.48 -6.46
N VAL A 170 -17.27 -2.67 -6.81
CA VAL A 170 -17.36 -3.85 -5.95
C VAL A 170 -16.15 -3.85 -5.02
N VAL A 171 -16.39 -3.91 -3.72
CA VAL A 171 -15.35 -3.98 -2.68
C VAL A 171 -15.55 -5.22 -1.82
N ALA A 172 -14.47 -5.94 -1.54
CA ALA A 172 -14.47 -7.07 -0.63
C ALA A 172 -14.06 -6.62 0.78
N LEU A 173 -14.74 -7.10 1.80
CA LEU A 173 -14.48 -6.72 3.18
C LEU A 173 -13.41 -7.64 3.77
N SER A 174 -12.32 -7.04 4.28
CA SER A 174 -11.30 -7.79 5.01
C SER A 174 -11.80 -8.09 6.42
N PRO A 175 -11.84 -9.37 6.83
CA PRO A 175 -12.20 -9.73 8.20
C PRO A 175 -11.08 -9.46 9.21
N GLU A 176 -9.86 -9.21 8.73
CA GLU A 176 -8.67 -8.97 9.54
C GLU A 176 -8.06 -7.63 9.13
N PRO A 177 -7.46 -6.87 10.06
CA PRO A 177 -6.68 -5.68 9.73
C PRO A 177 -5.57 -6.00 8.73
N PHE A 178 -5.24 -5.05 7.88
CA PHE A 178 -4.15 -5.26 6.91
C PHE A 178 -2.80 -5.39 7.62
N ALA A 179 -2.02 -6.40 7.22
CA ALA A 179 -0.70 -6.67 7.80
C ALA A 179 0.35 -5.59 7.52
N LEU A 180 0.09 -4.71 6.56
CA LEU A 180 0.99 -3.64 6.11
C LEU A 180 0.99 -2.38 7.00
N GLY A 181 0.39 -2.44 8.18
CA GLY A 181 0.28 -1.32 9.12
C GLY A 181 -1.03 -0.54 8.97
N LYS A 182 -1.27 0.40 9.91
CA LYS A 182 -2.50 1.22 9.96
C LYS A 182 -2.56 2.34 8.92
N GLU A 183 -1.59 2.40 7.99
CA GLU A 183 -1.49 3.49 7.02
C GLU A 183 -2.45 3.35 5.84
N TYR A 184 -2.93 2.13 5.57
CA TYR A 184 -3.79 1.85 4.43
C TYR A 184 -5.03 1.09 4.87
N GLU A 185 -6.18 1.56 4.45
CA GLU A 185 -7.47 0.92 4.72
C GLU A 185 -8.12 0.34 3.46
N VAL A 186 -7.49 0.57 2.30
CA VAL A 186 -7.95 0.05 1.01
C VAL A 186 -6.78 -0.58 0.25
N LEU A 187 -6.94 -1.83 -0.19
CA LEU A 187 -6.06 -2.47 -1.16
C LEU A 187 -6.71 -2.36 -2.53
N LEU A 188 -6.21 -1.43 -3.34
CA LEU A 188 -6.72 -1.16 -4.67
C LEU A 188 -6.31 -2.26 -5.65
N ASN A 189 -7.24 -2.69 -6.48
CA ASN A 189 -6.93 -3.56 -7.60
C ASN A 189 -6.20 -2.75 -8.69
N SER A 190 -5.04 -3.23 -9.12
CA SER A 190 -4.20 -2.54 -10.09
C SER A 190 -4.90 -2.26 -11.43
N ARG A 191 -5.89 -3.10 -11.81
CA ARG A 191 -6.68 -2.92 -13.04
C ARG A 191 -7.59 -1.69 -13.04
N LEU A 192 -7.83 -1.09 -11.86
CA LEU A 192 -8.64 0.14 -11.76
C LEU A 192 -7.88 1.39 -12.19
N LEU A 193 -6.55 1.28 -12.38
CA LEU A 193 -5.66 2.40 -12.70
C LEU A 193 -5.27 2.44 -14.19
N HIS A 194 -5.81 1.52 -14.99
CA HIS A 194 -5.47 1.38 -16.43
C HIS A 194 -6.66 1.70 -17.34
#